data_9d378b5f9de25847f8d9df95d2942382
#
_entry.id   9d378b5f9de25847f8d9df95d2942382
#
_cell.length_a   1.000
_cell.length_b   1.000
_cell.length_c   1.000
_cell.angle_alpha   90.00
_cell.angle_beta   90.00
_cell.angle_gamma   90.00
#
_symmetry.space_group_name_H-M   'P 1'
#
loop_
_entity.id
_entity.type
_entity.pdbx_description
1 polymer ?
#
loop_
_entity_poly.entity_id
_entity_poly.type
_entity_poly.pdbx_seq_one_letter_code
_entity_poly.pdbx_strand_id
1 'polypeptide(L)'
;MIYLLFSVCLLSVLLLGIVYTYYQLNQRNIRMEQRIERLAQGQVTQGDKIKKQAIKKTALNQFPWKQAVSAESAAVLTNYELQLAREWRPYLGETSITMIRSEKTQTLTLSVFSVGLSYHEFQTGQDNIVALIAALNSVKEITMIDFNFTYRDQEQTLVKSIDTYARETLETNLEPVVIS
;
A
#
# COMPACT_ATOMS: atom_id res chain seq x y z
N MET A 1 -5.66 -47.85 41.32
CA MET A 1 -4.68 -48.16 40.25
C MET A 1 -5.23 -47.85 38.86
N ILE A 2 -6.44 -48.27 38.50
CA ILE A 2 -7.05 -48.05 37.17
C ILE A 2 -7.25 -46.54 36.82
N TYR A 3 -7.70 -45.71 37.77
CA TYR A 3 -7.86 -44.27 37.56
C TYR A 3 -6.55 -43.54 37.28
N LEU A 4 -5.46 -43.97 37.88
CA LEU A 4 -4.14 -43.38 37.71
C LEU A 4 -3.59 -43.69 36.30
N LEU A 5 -3.80 -44.89 35.78
CA LEU A 5 -3.48 -45.26 34.42
C LEU A 5 -4.29 -44.47 33.39
N PHE A 6 -5.58 -44.29 33.65
CA PHE A 6 -6.46 -43.52 32.76
C PHE A 6 -6.07 -42.02 32.70
N SER A 7 -5.71 -41.44 33.87
CA SER A 7 -5.21 -40.07 33.95
C SER A 7 -3.92 -39.86 33.18
N VAL A 8 -2.96 -40.80 33.28
CA VAL A 8 -1.68 -40.73 32.53
C VAL A 8 -1.90 -40.86 31.05
N CYS A 9 -2.79 -41.76 30.58
CA CYS A 9 -3.12 -41.86 29.16
C CYS A 9 -3.78 -40.61 28.63
N LEU A 10 -4.70 -40.00 29.39
CA LEU A 10 -5.35 -38.75 28.96
C LEU A 10 -4.37 -37.59 28.84
N LEU A 11 -3.45 -37.48 29.82
CA LEU A 11 -2.39 -36.46 29.79
C LEU A 11 -1.44 -36.62 28.59
N SER A 12 -1.11 -37.87 28.27
CA SER A 12 -0.23 -38.18 27.10
C SER A 12 -0.89 -37.81 25.77
N VAL A 13 -2.19 -38.07 25.62
CA VAL A 13 -2.95 -37.69 24.42
C VAL A 13 -3.04 -36.16 24.27
N LEU A 14 -3.26 -35.44 25.39
CA LEU A 14 -3.28 -33.96 25.40
C LEU A 14 -1.91 -33.39 25.03
N LEU A 15 -0.83 -33.93 25.56
CA LEU A 15 0.54 -33.50 25.24
C LEU A 15 0.86 -33.72 23.75
N LEU A 16 0.50 -34.88 23.20
CA LEU A 16 0.67 -35.16 21.77
C LEU A 16 -0.13 -34.20 20.90
N GLY A 17 -1.36 -33.83 21.31
CA GLY A 17 -2.19 -32.83 20.63
C GLY A 17 -1.55 -31.44 20.63
N ILE A 18 -0.97 -31.01 21.74
CA ILE A 18 -0.27 -29.71 21.85
C ILE A 18 0.99 -29.70 20.98
N VAL A 19 1.80 -30.75 21.02
CA VAL A 19 3.00 -30.88 20.19
C VAL A 19 2.64 -30.87 18.69
N TYR A 20 1.59 -31.58 18.31
CA TYR A 20 1.11 -31.61 16.94
C TYR A 20 0.62 -30.24 16.45
N THR A 21 -0.17 -29.52 17.27
CA THR A 21 -0.64 -28.17 16.93
C THR A 21 0.51 -27.16 16.85
N TYR A 22 1.48 -27.25 17.76
CA TYR A 22 2.69 -26.43 17.71
C TYR A 22 3.52 -26.70 16.45
N TYR A 23 3.69 -27.97 16.07
CA TYR A 23 4.38 -28.34 14.83
C TYR A 23 3.67 -27.81 13.59
N GLN A 24 2.35 -27.90 13.52
CA GLN A 24 1.53 -27.37 12.42
C GLN A 24 1.64 -25.83 12.31
N LEU A 25 1.61 -25.13 13.44
CA LEU A 25 1.79 -23.68 13.51
C LEU A 25 3.18 -23.26 13.03
N ASN A 26 4.20 -23.95 13.47
CA ASN A 26 5.58 -23.68 13.08
C ASN A 26 5.80 -23.92 11.57
N GLN A 27 5.24 -25.00 11.01
CA GLN A 27 5.26 -25.27 9.58
C GLN A 27 4.53 -24.20 8.75
N ARG A 28 3.44 -23.65 9.28
CA ARG A 28 2.72 -22.52 8.64
C ARG A 28 3.57 -21.25 8.65
N ASN A 29 4.21 -20.92 9.77
CA ASN A 29 5.09 -19.76 9.89
C ASN A 29 6.27 -19.84 8.92
N ILE A 30 6.97 -21.00 8.87
CA ILE A 30 8.08 -21.22 7.92
C ILE A 30 7.61 -21.06 6.46
N ARG A 31 6.43 -21.59 6.11
CA ARG A 31 5.88 -21.42 4.75
C ARG A 31 5.49 -19.97 4.45
N MET A 32 5.02 -19.22 5.45
CA MET A 32 4.73 -17.80 5.29
C MET A 32 6.01 -16.98 5.12
N GLU A 33 7.04 -17.22 5.93
CA GLU A 33 8.36 -16.59 5.79
C GLU A 33 8.98 -16.88 4.41
N GLN A 34 8.95 -18.13 3.95
CA GLN A 34 9.41 -18.50 2.61
C GLN A 34 8.59 -17.85 1.48
N ARG A 35 7.28 -17.63 1.69
CA ARG A 35 6.45 -16.88 0.74
C ARG A 35 6.82 -15.40 0.71
N ILE A 36 7.01 -14.80 1.87
CA ILE A 36 7.45 -13.40 2.00
C ILE A 36 8.82 -13.23 1.35
N GLU A 37 9.73 -14.15 1.62
CA GLU A 37 11.09 -14.15 1.04
C GLU A 37 11.08 -14.34 -0.48
N ARG A 38 10.25 -15.25 -1.02
CA ARG A 38 10.07 -15.43 -2.48
C ARG A 38 9.40 -14.21 -3.12
N LEU A 39 8.43 -13.58 -2.46
CA LEU A 39 7.82 -12.34 -2.93
C LEU A 39 8.84 -11.20 -2.91
N ALA A 40 9.65 -11.10 -1.85
CA ALA A 40 10.72 -10.11 -1.77
C ALA A 40 11.83 -10.36 -2.82
N GLN A 41 12.24 -11.61 -3.03
CA GLN A 41 13.21 -11.97 -4.08
C GLN A 41 12.63 -11.85 -5.49
N GLY A 42 11.36 -12.22 -5.70
CA GLY A 42 10.67 -12.05 -6.99
C GLY A 42 10.44 -10.59 -7.35
N GLN A 43 10.25 -9.72 -6.34
CA GLN A 43 10.16 -8.27 -6.54
C GLN A 43 11.51 -7.64 -6.94
N VAL A 44 12.63 -8.18 -6.48
CA VAL A 44 13.97 -7.71 -6.86
C VAL A 44 14.32 -8.09 -8.32
N THR A 45 13.76 -9.18 -8.84
CA THR A 45 14.06 -9.66 -10.22
C THR A 45 13.09 -9.15 -11.28
N GLN A 46 11.94 -8.61 -10.91
CA GLN A 46 10.92 -8.09 -11.83
C GLN A 46 10.47 -6.66 -11.47
N GLY A 47 11.32 -5.88 -10.83
CA GLY A 47 11.07 -4.46 -10.64
C GLY A 47 10.89 -3.80 -12.00
N ASP A 48 9.65 -3.52 -12.40
CA ASP A 48 9.39 -2.55 -13.45
C ASP A 48 10.11 -1.27 -13.02
N LYS A 49 11.28 -1.01 -13.64
CA LYS A 49 12.09 0.15 -13.32
C LYS A 49 11.20 1.38 -13.44
N ILE A 50 10.98 2.08 -12.33
CA ILE A 50 10.28 3.35 -12.35
C ILE A 50 10.96 4.21 -13.40
N LYS A 51 10.22 4.58 -14.43
CA LYS A 51 10.73 5.40 -15.52
C LYS A 51 10.29 6.83 -15.25
N LYS A 52 11.19 7.78 -15.44
CA LYS A 52 10.81 9.18 -15.52
C LYS A 52 9.95 9.33 -16.78
N GLN A 53 8.64 9.34 -16.62
CA GLN A 53 7.68 9.44 -17.72
C GLN A 53 6.93 10.77 -17.59
N ALA A 54 6.64 11.38 -18.72
CA ALA A 54 5.71 12.50 -18.77
C ALA A 54 4.31 11.98 -18.36
N ILE A 55 3.82 12.41 -17.21
CA ILE A 55 2.49 12.07 -16.72
C ILE A 55 1.47 12.64 -17.71
N LYS A 56 0.72 11.76 -18.33
CA LYS A 56 -0.32 12.17 -19.27
C LYS A 56 -1.50 12.74 -18.48
N LYS A 57 -1.64 14.05 -18.42
CA LYS A 57 -2.81 14.74 -17.82
C LYS A 57 -4.13 14.15 -18.30
N THR A 58 -4.20 13.70 -19.56
CA THR A 58 -5.38 13.08 -20.14
C THR A 58 -5.83 11.80 -19.42
N ALA A 59 -4.90 10.95 -18.98
CA ALA A 59 -5.25 9.71 -18.27
C ALA A 59 -5.86 10.00 -16.88
N LEU A 60 -5.27 10.94 -16.13
CA LEU A 60 -5.80 11.35 -14.82
C LEU A 60 -7.18 12.01 -14.93
N ASN A 61 -7.41 12.80 -16.01
CA ASN A 61 -8.71 13.42 -16.26
C ASN A 61 -9.78 12.40 -16.74
N GLN A 62 -9.36 11.25 -17.23
CA GLN A 62 -10.28 10.16 -17.64
C GLN A 62 -10.65 9.23 -16.47
N PHE A 63 -9.91 9.29 -15.36
CA PHE A 63 -10.28 8.52 -14.17
C PHE A 63 -11.63 9.04 -13.62
N PRO A 64 -12.56 8.15 -13.27
CA PRO A 64 -13.92 8.52 -12.90
C PRO A 64 -14.01 9.04 -11.44
N TRP A 65 -13.34 10.16 -11.15
CA TRP A 65 -13.27 10.74 -9.79
C TRP A 65 -14.63 10.98 -9.17
N LYS A 66 -15.59 11.52 -9.94
CA LYS A 66 -16.96 11.75 -9.45
C LYS A 66 -17.68 10.48 -9.05
N GLN A 67 -17.50 9.39 -9.83
CA GLN A 67 -18.06 8.10 -9.49
C GLN A 67 -17.37 7.48 -8.26
N ALA A 68 -16.06 7.68 -8.10
CA ALA A 68 -15.34 7.22 -6.92
C ALA A 68 -15.84 7.93 -5.65
N VAL A 69 -16.09 9.26 -5.71
CA VAL A 69 -16.68 10.02 -4.61
C VAL A 69 -18.10 9.53 -4.27
N SER A 70 -18.90 9.20 -5.27
CA SER A 70 -20.29 8.74 -5.10
C SER A 70 -20.44 7.22 -5.01
N ALA A 71 -19.33 6.47 -4.79
CA ALA A 71 -19.36 5.02 -4.70
C ALA A 71 -20.35 4.53 -3.62
N GLU A 72 -21.29 3.66 -3.98
CA GLU A 72 -22.35 3.19 -3.08
C GLU A 72 -21.85 2.21 -2.02
N SER A 73 -20.72 1.55 -2.27
CA SER A 73 -20.16 0.55 -1.36
C SER A 73 -18.64 0.55 -1.33
N ALA A 74 -18.06 0.02 -0.24
CA ALA A 74 -16.62 -0.18 -0.12
C ALA A 74 -16.06 -1.06 -1.25
N ALA A 75 -16.78 -2.07 -1.70
CA ALA A 75 -16.34 -2.94 -2.79
C ALA A 75 -16.19 -2.20 -4.13
N VAL A 76 -17.09 -1.25 -4.43
CA VAL A 76 -16.98 -0.39 -5.61
C VAL A 76 -15.79 0.53 -5.49
N LEU A 77 -15.57 1.13 -4.31
CA LEU A 77 -14.42 2.00 -4.04
C LEU A 77 -13.10 1.24 -4.22
N THR A 78 -13.01 0.01 -3.70
CA THR A 78 -11.83 -0.85 -3.87
C THR A 78 -11.49 -1.11 -5.35
N ASN A 79 -12.48 -1.23 -6.23
CA ASN A 79 -12.21 -1.37 -7.66
C ASN A 79 -11.53 -0.11 -8.25
N TYR A 80 -11.95 1.09 -7.82
CA TYR A 80 -11.28 2.34 -8.21
C TYR A 80 -9.87 2.46 -7.63
N GLU A 81 -9.65 2.02 -6.39
CA GLU A 81 -8.32 1.95 -5.77
C GLU A 81 -7.37 1.07 -6.57
N LEU A 82 -7.82 -0.13 -6.95
CA LEU A 82 -7.03 -1.07 -7.76
C LEU A 82 -6.76 -0.53 -9.18
N GLN A 83 -7.73 0.13 -9.79
CA GLN A 83 -7.55 0.76 -11.09
C GLN A 83 -6.47 1.86 -11.00
N LEU A 84 -6.60 2.77 -10.05
CA LEU A 84 -5.66 3.89 -9.88
C LEU A 84 -4.26 3.39 -9.54
N ALA A 85 -4.13 2.36 -8.69
CA ALA A 85 -2.85 1.74 -8.35
C ALA A 85 -2.14 1.18 -9.60
N ARG A 86 -2.88 0.54 -10.52
CA ARG A 86 -2.32 0.05 -11.80
C ARG A 86 -1.86 1.19 -12.70
N GLU A 87 -2.63 2.29 -12.76
CA GLU A 87 -2.29 3.46 -13.56
C GLU A 87 -1.05 4.20 -13.03
N TRP A 88 -0.85 4.19 -11.70
CA TRP A 88 0.28 4.89 -11.07
C TRP A 88 1.54 4.03 -10.91
N ARG A 89 1.42 2.72 -11.06
CA ARG A 89 2.56 1.78 -10.98
C ARG A 89 3.77 2.17 -11.84
N PRO A 90 3.66 2.64 -13.10
CA PRO A 90 4.80 3.06 -13.90
C PRO A 90 5.55 4.27 -13.35
N TYR A 91 4.91 5.05 -12.47
CA TYR A 91 5.46 6.29 -11.90
C TYR A 91 6.02 6.10 -10.50
N LEU A 92 5.40 5.22 -9.70
CA LEU A 92 5.67 5.08 -8.27
C LEU A 92 6.15 3.67 -7.88
N GLY A 93 6.25 2.73 -8.82
CA GLY A 93 6.59 1.34 -8.56
C GLY A 93 5.41 0.51 -8.04
N GLU A 94 5.69 -0.55 -7.30
CA GLU A 94 4.64 -1.39 -6.71
C GLU A 94 3.83 -0.58 -5.71
N THR A 95 2.62 -0.24 -6.09
CA THR A 95 1.80 0.76 -5.43
C THR A 95 0.48 0.17 -4.97
N SER A 96 0.08 0.50 -3.75
CA SER A 96 -1.26 0.28 -3.20
C SER A 96 -1.88 1.64 -2.88
N ILE A 97 -3.15 1.82 -3.18
CA ILE A 97 -3.88 3.07 -2.95
C ILE A 97 -5.11 2.77 -2.10
N THR A 98 -5.34 3.60 -1.10
CA THR A 98 -6.57 3.60 -0.31
C THR A 98 -7.27 4.94 -0.46
N MET A 99 -8.57 4.92 -0.69
CA MET A 99 -9.42 6.11 -0.84
C MET A 99 -10.33 6.24 0.37
N ILE A 100 -10.27 7.38 1.05
CA ILE A 100 -11.19 7.72 2.13
C ILE A 100 -12.16 8.78 1.59
N ARG A 101 -13.43 8.44 1.58
CA ARG A 101 -14.49 9.33 1.09
C ARG A 101 -15.07 10.16 2.23
N SER A 102 -15.24 11.45 1.98
CA SER A 102 -16.06 12.33 2.79
C SER A 102 -17.44 12.55 2.13
N GLU A 103 -18.48 11.97 2.71
CA GLU A 103 -19.85 12.13 2.20
C GLU A 103 -20.35 13.57 2.30
N LYS A 104 -19.94 14.29 3.36
CA LYS A 104 -20.36 15.66 3.63
C LYS A 104 -19.82 16.64 2.60
N THR A 105 -18.57 16.48 2.20
CA THR A 105 -17.87 17.40 1.28
C THR A 105 -17.81 16.89 -0.14
N GLN A 106 -18.23 15.65 -0.39
CA GLN A 106 -18.10 14.97 -1.68
C GLN A 106 -16.66 14.98 -2.20
N THR A 107 -15.72 14.65 -1.32
CA THR A 107 -14.29 14.67 -1.59
C THR A 107 -13.60 13.36 -1.20
N LEU A 108 -12.38 13.21 -1.68
CA LEU A 108 -11.50 12.05 -1.45
C LEU A 108 -10.20 12.49 -0.77
N THR A 109 -9.78 11.70 0.20
CA THR A 109 -8.40 11.64 0.68
C THR A 109 -7.76 10.38 0.13
N LEU A 110 -6.58 10.49 -0.45
CA LEU A 110 -5.82 9.37 -0.99
C LEU A 110 -4.64 9.03 -0.08
N SER A 111 -4.45 7.77 0.23
CA SER A 111 -3.22 7.28 0.87
C SER A 111 -2.55 6.30 -0.10
N VAL A 112 -1.37 6.67 -0.55
CA VAL A 112 -0.58 5.95 -1.55
C VAL A 112 0.59 5.30 -0.85
N PHE A 113 0.73 4.00 -0.98
CA PHE A 113 1.80 3.22 -0.37
C PHE A 113 2.66 2.62 -1.47
N SER A 114 3.96 2.88 -1.43
CA SER A 114 4.94 2.31 -2.36
C SER A 114 6.05 1.65 -1.56
N VAL A 115 6.31 0.38 -1.80
CA VAL A 115 7.21 -0.43 -0.97
C VAL A 115 8.29 -1.13 -1.79
N GLY A 116 9.41 -1.42 -1.15
CA GLY A 116 10.48 -2.22 -1.75
C GLY A 116 11.31 -1.48 -2.79
N LEU A 117 11.31 -0.15 -2.78
CA LEU A 117 12.08 0.67 -3.70
C LEU A 117 13.56 0.65 -3.37
N SER A 118 14.41 0.70 -4.39
CA SER A 118 15.80 1.13 -4.25
C SER A 118 15.87 2.64 -4.04
N TYR A 119 17.01 3.16 -3.57
CA TYR A 119 17.22 4.60 -3.40
C TYR A 119 16.99 5.39 -4.71
N HIS A 120 17.48 4.87 -5.83
CA HIS A 120 17.31 5.51 -7.13
C HIS A 120 15.84 5.53 -7.60
N GLU A 121 15.11 4.45 -7.37
CA GLU A 121 13.67 4.37 -7.67
C GLU A 121 12.87 5.33 -6.79
N PHE A 122 13.23 5.45 -5.52
CA PHE A 122 12.62 6.43 -4.62
C PHE A 122 12.84 7.87 -5.12
N GLN A 123 14.07 8.25 -5.51
CA GLN A 123 14.35 9.58 -6.06
C GLN A 123 13.55 9.86 -7.34
N THR A 124 13.47 8.88 -8.23
CA THR A 124 12.65 9.00 -9.46
C THR A 124 11.16 9.11 -9.13
N GLY A 125 10.69 8.37 -8.13
CA GLY A 125 9.33 8.46 -7.60
C GLY A 125 9.01 9.85 -7.06
N GLN A 126 9.94 10.47 -6.31
CA GLN A 126 9.80 11.84 -5.81
C GLN A 126 9.66 12.87 -6.95
N ASP A 127 10.49 12.77 -7.98
CA ASP A 127 10.35 13.62 -9.18
C ASP A 127 8.97 13.43 -9.85
N ASN A 128 8.48 12.19 -9.91
CA ASN A 128 7.18 11.87 -10.49
C ASN A 128 6.01 12.39 -9.63
N ILE A 129 6.14 12.43 -8.28
CA ILE A 129 5.12 13.00 -7.40
C ILE A 129 4.86 14.47 -7.75
N VAL A 130 5.89 15.27 -7.91
CA VAL A 130 5.74 16.70 -8.24
C VAL A 130 4.91 16.87 -9.53
N ALA A 131 5.22 16.07 -10.56
CA ALA A 131 4.47 16.10 -11.81
C ALA A 131 3.03 15.56 -11.65
N LEU A 132 2.83 14.54 -10.79
CA LEU A 132 1.53 13.96 -10.48
C LEU A 132 0.63 14.97 -9.76
N ILE A 133 1.14 15.63 -8.72
CA ILE A 133 0.42 16.68 -7.98
C ILE A 133 0.03 17.83 -8.91
N ALA A 134 0.96 18.29 -9.77
CA ALA A 134 0.64 19.34 -10.75
C ALA A 134 -0.50 18.94 -11.71
N ALA A 135 -0.56 17.65 -12.09
CA ALA A 135 -1.66 17.13 -12.90
C ALA A 135 -2.97 17.01 -12.11
N LEU A 136 -2.90 16.58 -10.83
CA LEU A 136 -4.06 16.39 -9.95
C LEU A 136 -4.67 17.72 -9.44
N ASN A 137 -3.99 18.84 -9.58
CA ASN A 137 -4.56 20.16 -9.22
C ASN A 137 -5.85 20.47 -9.97
N SER A 138 -6.06 19.88 -11.14
CA SER A 138 -7.31 20.01 -11.90
C SER A 138 -8.46 19.14 -11.34
N VAL A 139 -8.16 18.15 -10.48
CA VAL A 139 -9.14 17.22 -9.89
C VAL A 139 -9.63 17.77 -8.56
N LYS A 140 -10.77 18.45 -8.56
CA LYS A 140 -11.30 19.14 -7.38
C LYS A 140 -11.82 18.20 -6.30
N GLU A 141 -12.13 16.97 -6.67
CA GLU A 141 -12.61 15.93 -5.76
C GLU A 141 -11.54 15.49 -4.74
N ILE A 142 -10.25 15.70 -5.02
CA ILE A 142 -9.17 15.31 -4.12
C ILE A 142 -8.80 16.47 -3.22
N THR A 143 -8.89 16.30 -1.90
CA THR A 143 -8.51 17.31 -0.90
C THR A 143 -7.17 17.04 -0.24
N MET A 144 -6.76 15.80 -0.15
CA MET A 144 -5.49 15.41 0.47
C MET A 144 -4.92 14.14 -0.16
N ILE A 145 -3.61 14.09 -0.25
CA ILE A 145 -2.87 12.90 -0.71
C ILE A 145 -1.66 12.70 0.19
N ASP A 146 -1.53 11.48 0.74
CA ASP A 146 -0.38 11.02 1.49
C ASP A 146 0.41 10.03 0.66
N PHE A 147 1.66 10.32 0.36
CA PHE A 147 2.59 9.38 -0.27
C PHE A 147 3.47 8.75 0.81
N ASN A 148 3.34 7.46 1.00
CA ASN A 148 4.09 6.68 1.96
C ASN A 148 5.07 5.77 1.21
N PHE A 149 6.35 6.10 1.24
CA PHE A 149 7.42 5.30 0.63
C PHE A 149 8.16 4.48 1.67
N THR A 150 8.44 3.24 1.30
CA THR A 150 9.41 2.41 2.02
C THR A 150 10.48 1.98 1.03
N TYR A 151 11.72 2.40 1.26
CA TYR A 151 12.84 2.18 0.35
C TYR A 151 14.12 1.79 1.12
N ARG A 152 15.09 1.25 0.39
CA ARG A 152 16.44 1.06 0.93
C ARG A 152 17.32 2.24 0.52
N ASP A 153 17.98 2.86 1.51
CA ASP A 153 18.93 3.93 1.27
C ASP A 153 20.26 3.41 0.66
N GLN A 154 21.24 4.27 0.53
CA GLN A 154 22.56 3.92 -0.02
C GLN A 154 23.30 2.90 0.85
N GLU A 155 23.03 2.87 2.16
CA GLU A 155 23.60 1.94 3.13
C GLU A 155 22.78 0.65 3.28
N GLN A 156 21.79 0.44 2.41
CA GLN A 156 20.83 -0.69 2.44
C GLN A 156 19.93 -0.71 3.68
N THR A 157 19.87 0.39 4.43
CA THR A 157 18.96 0.57 5.56
C THR A 157 17.53 0.81 5.05
N LEU A 158 16.55 0.20 5.69
CA LEU A 158 15.14 0.42 5.35
C LEU A 158 14.68 1.76 5.93
N VAL A 159 14.26 2.66 5.05
CA VAL A 159 13.80 4.00 5.39
C VAL A 159 12.34 4.16 4.99
N LYS A 160 11.59 4.91 5.79
CA LYS A 160 10.23 5.34 5.50
C LYS A 160 10.18 6.84 5.30
N SER A 161 9.58 7.29 4.20
CA SER A 161 9.27 8.69 3.92
C SER A 161 7.76 8.88 3.76
N ILE A 162 7.26 10.00 4.26
CA ILE A 162 5.86 10.38 4.12
C ILE A 162 5.82 11.82 3.63
N ASP A 163 5.17 12.02 2.48
CA ASP A 163 4.95 13.34 1.89
C ASP A 163 3.45 13.56 1.75
N THR A 164 2.94 14.57 2.45
CA THR A 164 1.52 14.93 2.45
C THR A 164 1.30 16.19 1.64
N TYR A 165 0.29 16.16 0.77
CA TYR A 165 -0.19 17.30 0.00
C TYR A 165 -1.67 17.53 0.31
N ALA A 166 -2.06 18.74 0.61
CA ALA A 166 -3.43 19.10 0.88
C ALA A 166 -3.80 20.42 0.21
N ARG A 167 -5.11 20.65 0.05
CA ARG A 167 -5.65 21.97 -0.35
C ARG A 167 -6.55 22.51 0.74
N GLU A 168 -6.49 23.81 0.98
CA GLU A 168 -7.33 24.47 1.98
C GLU A 168 -8.79 24.53 1.53
N THR A 169 -9.01 24.77 0.24
CA THR A 169 -10.34 24.83 -0.38
C THR A 169 -10.33 24.06 -1.71
N LEU A 170 -11.51 23.78 -2.25
CA LEU A 170 -11.62 23.11 -3.56
C LEU A 170 -11.07 23.95 -4.72
N GLU A 171 -10.90 25.25 -4.53
CA GLU A 171 -10.36 26.17 -5.54
C GLU A 171 -8.83 26.32 -5.50
N THR A 172 -8.20 25.96 -4.38
CA THR A 172 -6.74 26.04 -4.22
C THR A 172 -6.02 24.81 -4.83
N ASN A 173 -4.72 24.93 -5.01
CA ASN A 173 -3.88 23.81 -5.41
C ASN A 173 -3.57 22.89 -4.22
N LEU A 174 -3.15 21.68 -4.53
CA LEU A 174 -2.54 20.77 -3.56
C LEU A 174 -1.13 21.29 -3.23
N GLU A 175 -0.88 21.64 -1.98
CA GLU A 175 0.39 22.13 -1.51
C GLU A 175 0.99 21.19 -0.46
N PRO A 176 2.33 21.12 -0.35
CA PRO A 176 2.98 20.26 0.63
C PRO A 176 2.63 20.74 2.05
N VAL A 177 2.24 19.77 2.91
CA VAL A 177 1.99 20.02 4.33
C VAL A 177 3.27 19.84 5.10
N VAL A 178 3.80 20.92 5.66
CA VAL A 178 4.96 20.86 6.54
C VAL A 178 4.49 20.45 7.93
N ILE A 179 4.81 19.23 8.33
CA ILE A 179 4.57 18.76 9.71
C ILE A 179 5.71 19.30 10.57
N SER A 180 5.43 20.34 11.35
CA SER A 180 6.36 20.95 12.31
C SER A 180 6.45 20.12 13.60
#